data_ee83ece26f739a2b84179cafa62f94d5
#
_entry.id   ee83ece26f739a2b84179cafa62f94d5
#
_cell.length_a   1.000
_cell.length_b   1.000
_cell.length_c   1.000
_cell.angle_alpha   90.00
_cell.angle_beta   90.00
_cell.angle_gamma   90.00
#
_symmetry.space_group_name_H-M   'P 1'
#
loop_
_entity.id
_entity.type
_entity.pdbx_description
1 polymer ?
#
loop_
_entity_poly.entity_id
_entity_poly.type
_entity_poly.pdbx_seq_one_letter_code
_entity_poly.pdbx_strand_id
1 'polypeptide(L)'
;MSKQLNKKELIKYVDVIIPLALPKLLSYQLKFGSKLNIGQRVLVNIGKKKQYSAIVFRVHQEKPSYKTKEVLEVLDNEPIVNLKQLELWAWISR
;
A
#
# COMPACT_ATOMS: atom_id res chain seq x y z
N MET A 1 -23.43 20.35 -10.07
CA MET A 1 -22.96 20.11 -9.85
C MET A 1 -22.27 19.72 -9.71
N SER A 2 -21.97 19.73 -9.94
CA SER A 2 -21.26 19.26 -9.93
C SER A 2 -20.98 18.61 -9.10
N LYS A 3 -20.98 18.17 -9.31
CA LYS A 3 -20.60 17.78 -8.43
C LYS A 3 -19.35 17.61 -8.19
N GLN A 4 -19.02 18.12 -7.63
CA GLN A 4 -17.74 17.92 -7.26
C GLN A 4 -17.56 16.69 -6.49
N LEU A 5 -16.60 15.84 -6.86
CA LEU A 5 -16.30 14.67 -6.09
C LEU A 5 -15.73 15.11 -4.76
N ASN A 6 -16.24 14.55 -3.71
CA ASN A 6 -15.68 14.73 -2.39
C ASN A 6 -14.29 14.11 -2.38
N LYS A 7 -13.29 14.83 -1.90
CA LYS A 7 -11.93 14.30 -1.84
C LYS A 7 -11.85 13.00 -1.07
N LYS A 8 -12.69 12.82 -0.06
CA LYS A 8 -12.70 11.58 0.70
C LYS A 8 -13.09 10.39 -0.14
N GLU A 9 -13.93 10.60 -1.14
CA GLU A 9 -14.34 9.52 -2.01
C GLU A 9 -13.25 9.13 -3.00
N LEU A 10 -12.27 10.01 -3.18
CA LEU A 10 -11.16 9.76 -4.10
C LEU A 10 -9.91 9.27 -3.39
N ILE A 11 -9.94 9.22 -2.06
CA ILE A 11 -8.80 8.74 -1.29
C ILE A 11 -8.74 7.22 -1.39
N LYS A 12 -7.59 6.73 -1.77
CA LYS A 12 -7.36 5.30 -1.84
C LYS A 12 -6.33 4.88 -0.82
N TYR A 13 -6.43 3.64 -0.42
CA TYR A 13 -5.51 3.03 0.52
C TYR A 13 -4.86 1.84 -0.15
N VAL A 14 -3.70 1.49 0.31
CA VAL A 14 -2.97 0.35 -0.21
C VAL A 14 -2.52 -0.51 0.95
N ASP A 15 -2.78 -1.80 0.86
CA ASP A 15 -2.22 -2.77 1.79
C ASP A 15 -0.92 -3.25 1.18
N VAL A 16 0.15 -3.18 1.96
CA VAL A 16 1.47 -3.57 1.50
C VAL A 16 2.05 -4.64 2.40
N ILE A 17 2.88 -5.48 1.84
CA ILE A 17 3.62 -6.47 2.59
C ILE A 17 5.04 -5.97 2.74
N ILE A 18 5.49 -5.87 3.97
CA ILE A 18 6.86 -5.49 4.25
C ILE A 18 7.65 -6.78 4.42
N PRO A 19 8.61 -7.04 3.51
CA PRO A 19 9.32 -8.33 3.48
C PRO A 19 10.39 -8.42 4.55
N LEU A 20 9.96 -8.52 5.78
CA LEU A 20 10.83 -8.77 6.92
C LEU A 20 10.95 -10.28 7.12
N ALA A 21 11.75 -10.68 8.10
CA ALA A 21 11.86 -12.09 8.46
C ALA A 21 10.47 -12.68 8.74
N LEU A 22 9.62 -11.90 9.41
CA LEU A 22 8.19 -12.21 9.50
C LEU A 22 7.48 -11.12 8.73
N PRO A 23 7.01 -11.38 7.53
CA PRO A 23 6.36 -10.34 6.73
C PRO A 23 5.18 -9.71 7.44
N LYS A 24 5.02 -8.41 7.29
CA LYS A 24 3.91 -7.66 7.90
C LYS A 24 3.04 -7.06 6.82
N LEU A 25 1.73 -7.12 7.07
CA LEU A 25 0.75 -6.49 6.21
C LEU A 25 0.29 -5.20 6.86
N LEU A 26 0.55 -4.08 6.21
CA LEU A 26 0.19 -2.76 6.73
C LEU A 26 -0.53 -1.96 5.65
N SER A 27 -1.33 -1.00 6.09
CA SER A 27 -2.08 -0.15 5.16
C SER A 27 -1.52 1.26 5.15
N TYR A 28 -1.44 1.83 3.96
CA TYR A 28 -0.97 3.19 3.75
C TYR A 28 -1.96 3.93 2.87
N GLN A 29 -1.90 5.24 2.90
CA GLN A 29 -2.74 6.09 2.08
C GLN A 29 -1.99 6.45 0.80
N LEU A 30 -2.68 6.40 -0.32
CA LEU A 30 -2.12 6.84 -1.59
C LEU A 30 -2.37 8.32 -1.79
N LYS A 31 -1.42 9.00 -2.42
CA LYS A 31 -1.63 10.38 -2.81
C LYS A 31 -2.74 10.43 -3.85
N PHE A 32 -3.50 11.51 -3.82
CA PHE A 32 -4.57 11.72 -4.76
C PHE A 32 -4.04 11.59 -6.20
N GLY A 33 -4.74 10.83 -7.00
CA GLY A 33 -4.34 10.63 -8.39
C GLY A 33 -3.28 9.58 -8.65
N SER A 34 -2.72 8.99 -7.58
CA SER A 34 -1.72 7.94 -7.76
C SER A 34 -2.36 6.66 -8.24
N LYS A 35 -1.61 5.91 -9.04
CA LYS A 35 -2.04 4.60 -9.52
C LYS A 35 -1.00 3.57 -9.15
N LEU A 36 -1.46 2.48 -8.57
CA LEU A 36 -0.59 1.38 -8.20
C LEU A 36 -1.19 0.06 -8.63
N ASN A 37 -0.34 -0.88 -8.97
CA ASN A 37 -0.76 -2.23 -9.28
C ASN A 37 -0.19 -3.19 -8.25
N ILE A 38 -0.92 -4.28 -8.02
CA ILE A 38 -0.47 -5.33 -7.12
C ILE A 38 0.88 -5.83 -7.60
N GLY A 39 1.82 -5.98 -6.68
CA GLY A 39 3.15 -6.50 -6.99
C GLY A 39 4.22 -5.43 -7.21
N GLN A 40 3.84 -4.16 -7.28
CA GLN A 40 4.84 -3.09 -7.37
C GLN A 40 5.46 -2.83 -6.02
N ARG A 41 6.71 -2.37 -6.01
CA ARG A 41 7.34 -1.95 -4.77
C ARG A 41 7.07 -0.47 -4.52
N VAL A 42 6.89 -0.16 -3.26
CA VAL A 42 6.72 1.23 -2.82
C VAL A 42 7.60 1.47 -1.61
N LEU A 43 7.95 2.72 -1.40
CA LEU A 43 8.71 3.13 -0.22
C LEU A 43 7.73 3.65 0.82
N VAL A 44 7.83 3.12 2.04
CA VAL A 44 6.94 3.50 3.13
C VAL A 44 7.73 3.72 4.40
N ASN A 45 7.15 4.52 5.30
CA ASN A 45 7.73 4.71 6.63
C ASN A 45 7.13 3.73 7.61
N ILE A 46 7.98 3.18 8.47
CA ILE A 46 7.54 2.43 9.62
C ILE A 46 8.12 3.13 10.84
N GLY A 47 7.25 3.56 11.73
CA GLY A 47 7.69 4.36 12.85
C GLY A 47 8.13 5.74 12.40
N LYS A 48 9.02 6.37 13.12
CA LYS A 48 9.38 7.74 12.85
C LYS A 48 10.60 7.91 11.98
N LYS A 49 11.49 6.93 11.94
CA LYS A 49 12.79 7.14 11.30
C LYS A 49 13.18 6.11 10.26
N LYS A 50 12.42 5.04 10.11
CA LYS A 50 12.82 3.99 9.20
C LYS A 50 11.93 3.95 7.97
N GLN A 51 12.58 3.76 6.83
CA GLN A 51 11.90 3.60 5.56
C GLN A 51 12.15 2.19 5.05
N TYR A 52 11.12 1.59 4.49
CA TYR A 52 11.21 0.24 3.97
C TYR A 52 10.64 0.18 2.58
N SER A 53 11.21 -0.69 1.77
CA SER A 53 10.61 -1.08 0.52
C SER A 53 9.54 -2.12 0.85
N ALA A 54 8.35 -1.93 0.33
CA ALA A 54 7.22 -2.80 0.58
C ALA A 54 6.55 -3.15 -0.74
N ILE A 55 5.78 -4.23 -0.76
CA ILE A 55 5.17 -4.72 -1.99
C ILE A 55 3.66 -4.56 -1.90
N VAL A 56 3.07 -3.97 -2.92
CA VAL A 56 1.63 -3.74 -2.97
C VAL A 56 0.89 -5.07 -3.04
N PHE A 57 0.04 -5.30 -2.05
CA PHE A 57 -0.79 -6.48 -1.99
C PHE A 57 -2.21 -6.22 -2.48
N ARG A 58 -2.76 -5.05 -2.14
CA ARG A 58 -4.13 -4.71 -2.49
C ARG A 58 -4.33 -3.20 -2.48
N VAL A 59 -5.09 -2.70 -3.44
CA VAL A 59 -5.47 -1.28 -3.48
C VAL A 59 -6.98 -1.22 -3.23
N HIS A 60 -7.42 -0.35 -2.32
CA HIS A 60 -8.83 -0.27 -1.95
C HIS A 60 -9.19 1.12 -1.46
N GLN A 61 -10.45 1.31 -1.13
CA GLN A 61 -10.95 2.59 -0.64
C GLN A 61 -11.46 2.53 0.79
N GLU A 62 -11.25 1.40 1.47
CA GLU A 62 -11.70 1.25 2.85
C GLU A 62 -10.72 1.89 3.80
N LYS A 63 -11.20 2.86 4.58
CA LYS A 63 -10.34 3.54 5.53
C LYS A 63 -9.99 2.59 6.67
N PRO A 64 -8.69 2.38 6.96
CA PRO A 64 -8.29 1.55 8.10
C PRO A 64 -8.74 2.17 9.42
N SER A 65 -8.80 1.34 10.45
CA SER A 65 -9.22 1.79 11.77
C SER A 65 -8.17 2.66 12.47
N TYR A 66 -6.95 2.68 11.96
CA TYR A 66 -5.89 3.49 12.55
C TYR A 66 -5.46 4.57 11.56
N LYS A 67 -4.75 5.56 12.08
CA LYS A 67 -4.26 6.65 11.25
C LYS A 67 -3.17 6.13 10.33
N THR A 68 -3.33 6.35 9.03
CA THR A 68 -2.37 5.88 8.05
C THR A 68 -1.39 6.97 7.67
N LYS A 69 -0.21 6.54 7.25
CA LYS A 69 0.77 7.42 6.61
C LYS A 69 0.65 7.25 5.11
N GLU A 70 1.22 8.16 4.37
CA GLU A 70 1.21 8.08 2.91
C GLU A 70 2.38 7.26 2.39
N VAL A 71 2.16 6.62 1.25
CA VAL A 71 3.25 6.00 0.49
C VAL A 71 4.19 7.13 0.07
N LEU A 72 5.48 6.94 0.27
CA LEU A 72 6.47 7.96 -0.05
C LEU A 72 6.82 8.00 -1.54
N GLU A 73 6.99 6.84 -2.13
CA GLU A 73 7.46 6.76 -3.50
C GLU A 73 7.12 5.41 -4.10
N VAL A 74 6.85 5.38 -5.39
CA VAL A 74 6.65 4.13 -6.14
C VAL A 74 8.00 3.76 -6.76
N LEU A 75 8.50 2.59 -6.44
CA LEU A 75 9.86 2.18 -6.83
C LEU A 75 9.92 1.46 -8.17
N ASP A 76 8.83 0.84 -8.60
CA ASP A 76 8.79 0.09 -9.85
C ASP A 76 7.67 0.57 -10.74
N ASN A 77 7.88 0.52 -12.05
CA ASN A 77 6.83 0.83 -13.01
C ASN A 77 5.91 -0.35 -13.24
N GLU A 78 6.38 -1.55 -12.95
CA GLU A 78 5.62 -2.76 -13.19
C GLU A 78 5.72 -3.70 -11.99
N PRO A 79 4.74 -4.60 -11.81
CA PRO A 79 4.81 -5.57 -10.72
C PRO A 79 6.05 -6.45 -10.83
N ILE A 80 6.69 -6.72 -9.69
CA ILE A 80 7.88 -7.57 -9.63
C ILE A 80 7.61 -8.93 -9.00
N VAL A 81 6.43 -9.11 -8.40
CA VAL A 81 6.03 -10.40 -7.82
C VAL A 81 4.62 -10.73 -8.28
N ASN A 82 4.29 -12.01 -8.31
CA ASN A 82 2.96 -12.42 -8.72
C ASN A 82 2.04 -12.52 -7.51
N LEU A 83 0.74 -12.63 -7.79
CA LEU A 83 -0.28 -12.65 -6.75
C LEU A 83 -0.14 -13.85 -5.83
N LYS A 84 0.22 -15.01 -6.37
CA LYS A 84 0.37 -16.21 -5.54
C LYS A 84 1.45 -16.05 -4.48
N GLN A 85 2.56 -15.45 -4.84
CA GLN A 85 3.64 -15.21 -3.89
C GLN A 85 3.20 -14.23 -2.82
N LEU A 86 2.45 -13.20 -3.21
CA LEU A 86 1.93 -12.22 -2.26
C LEU A 86 0.95 -12.87 -1.29
N GLU A 87 0.10 -13.75 -1.80
CA GLU A 87 -0.87 -14.43 -0.94
C GLU A 87 -0.18 -15.31 0.08
N LEU A 88 0.90 -15.98 -0.32
CA LEU A 88 1.67 -16.79 0.60
C LEU A 88 2.27 -15.93 1.71
N TRP A 89 2.85 -14.80 1.37
CA TRP A 89 3.43 -13.89 2.34
C TRP A 89 2.38 -13.34 3.30
N ALA A 90 1.21 -12.99 2.77
CA ALA A 90 0.12 -12.50 3.59
C ALA A 90 -0.35 -13.57 4.57
N TRP A 91 -0.39 -14.81 4.12
CA TRP A 91 -0.78 -15.93 4.97
C TRP A 91 0.20 -16.12 6.13
N ILE A 92 1.49 -16.02 5.84
CA ILE A 92 2.52 -16.15 6.86
C ILE A 92 2.44 -15.03 7.88
N SER A 93 2.05 -13.83 7.46
CA SER A 93 2.05 -12.65 8.31
C SER A 93 0.83 -12.54 9.24
N ARG A 94 -0.12 -13.44 9.12
CA ARG A 94 -1.33 -13.40 9.96
C ARG A 94 -1.10 -13.92 11.37
#